data_cd47deec94323f3ba56d4e962f91a46b
#
_entry.id   cd47deec94323f3ba56d4e962f91a46b
#
_cell.length_a   1.000
_cell.length_b   1.000
_cell.length_c   1.000
_cell.angle_alpha   90.00
_cell.angle_beta   90.00
_cell.angle_gamma   90.00
#
_symmetry.space_group_name_H-M   'P 1'
#
loop_
_entity.id
_entity.type
_entity.pdbx_description
1 polymer ?
#
loop_
_entity_poly.entity_id
_entity_poly.type
_entity_poly.pdbx_seq_one_letter_code
_entity_poly.pdbx_strand_id
1 'polypeptide(L)' 'MNLKQLTYKLQAALNQRGEHYKVNQLQHYSERLGRMVTKYVLEKAETGETGKHISTRVLETYSMADVVKTLAKIYSG' A
#
# COMPACT_ATOMS: atom_id res chain seq x y z
N MET A 1 -3.02 -16.89 8.61
CA MET A 1 -2.53 -15.95 7.59
C MET A 1 -2.14 -14.65 8.27
N ASN A 2 -0.96 -14.12 7.99
CA ASN A 2 -0.53 -12.85 8.58
C ASN A 2 -0.90 -11.67 7.68
N LEU A 3 -0.73 -10.46 8.21
CA LEU A 3 -1.10 -9.24 7.48
C LEU A 3 -0.32 -9.07 6.18
N LYS A 4 0.95 -9.47 6.17
CA LYS A 4 1.79 -9.37 4.99
C LYS A 4 1.26 -10.25 3.84
N GLN A 5 0.91 -11.49 4.15
CA GLN A 5 0.34 -12.42 3.18
C GLN A 5 -1.01 -11.93 2.66
N LEU A 6 -1.83 -11.40 3.56
CA LEU A 6 -3.14 -10.85 3.20
C LEU A 6 -2.99 -9.64 2.28
N THR A 7 -2.01 -8.79 2.54
CA THR A 7 -1.69 -7.65 1.68
C THR A 7 -1.34 -8.12 0.26
N TYR A 8 -0.47 -9.12 0.14
CA TYR A 8 -0.09 -9.66 -1.16
C TYR A 8 -1.26 -10.26 -1.91
N LYS A 9 -2.14 -10.97 -1.21
CA LYS A 9 -3.34 -11.57 -1.83
C LYS A 9 -4.29 -10.50 -2.35
N LEU A 10 -4.50 -9.44 -1.59
CA LEU A 10 -5.35 -8.34 -2.02
C LEU A 10 -4.75 -7.59 -3.21
N GLN A 11 -3.43 -7.36 -3.18
CA GLN A 11 -2.74 -6.73 -4.31
C GLN A 11 -2.88 -7.59 -5.58
N ALA A 12 -2.71 -8.90 -5.46
CA ALA A 12 -2.83 -9.82 -6.59
C ALA A 12 -4.26 -9.82 -7.15
N ALA A 13 -5.26 -9.83 -6.28
CA ALA A 13 -6.66 -9.81 -6.69
C ALA A 13 -7.01 -8.50 -7.43
N LEU A 14 -6.52 -7.37 -6.93
CA LEU A 14 -6.72 -6.07 -7.58
C LEU A 14 -5.97 -6.00 -8.90
N ASN A 15 -4.77 -6.55 -8.95
CA ASN A 15 -3.96 -6.60 -10.16
C ASN A 15 -4.69 -7.35 -11.28
N GLN A 16 -5.39 -8.44 -10.95
CA GLN A 16 -6.18 -9.19 -11.91
C GLN A 16 -7.35 -8.38 -12.48
N ARG A 17 -7.80 -7.37 -11.75
CA ARG A 17 -8.85 -6.45 -12.21
C ARG A 17 -8.29 -5.28 -13.01
N GLY A 18 -6.96 -5.23 -13.20
CA GLY A 18 -6.31 -4.12 -13.86
C GLY A 18 -6.01 -2.94 -12.94
N GLU A 19 -6.18 -3.11 -11.64
CA GLU A 19 -5.88 -2.07 -10.65
C GLU A 19 -4.58 -2.42 -9.95
N HIS A 20 -3.54 -1.63 -10.18
CA HIS A 20 -2.19 -1.90 -9.67
C HIS A 20 -1.90 -1.04 -8.45
N TYR A 21 -1.69 -1.71 -7.33
CA TYR A 21 -1.33 -1.06 -6.07
C TYR A 21 -0.01 -1.59 -5.58
N LYS A 22 0.78 -0.72 -4.97
CA LYS A 22 2.03 -1.16 -4.36
C LYS A 22 2.18 -0.54 -2.98
N VAL A 23 2.85 -1.27 -2.10
CA VAL A 23 3.11 -0.85 -0.72
C VAL A 23 4.60 -0.63 -0.56
N ASN A 24 4.97 0.59 -0.25
CA ASN A 24 6.36 0.94 0.07
C ASN A 24 6.54 0.97 1.58
N GLN A 25 7.65 0.43 2.04
CA GLN A 25 8.01 0.44 3.46
C GLN A 25 9.20 1.36 3.65
N LEU A 26 9.04 2.35 4.52
CA LEU A 26 10.08 3.31 4.85
C LEU A 26 10.39 3.18 6.32
N GLN A 27 11.65 2.91 6.65
CA GLN A 27 12.08 2.82 8.02
C GLN A 27 12.80 4.11 8.41
N HIS A 28 12.45 4.66 9.56
CA HIS A 28 13.11 5.84 10.09
C HIS A 28 13.16 5.79 11.61
N TYR A 29 14.10 6.53 12.19
CA TYR A 29 14.22 6.61 13.63
C TYR A 29 13.23 7.64 14.17
N SER A 30 12.44 7.24 15.16
CA SER A 30 11.52 8.12 15.85
C SER A 30 12.13 8.59 17.16
N GLU A 31 12.47 9.87 17.24
CA GLU A 31 12.99 10.46 18.48
C GLU A 31 11.96 10.39 19.60
N ARG A 32 10.70 10.56 19.25
CA ARG A 32 9.59 10.51 20.21
C ARG A 32 9.47 9.15 20.87
N LEU A 33 9.62 8.06 20.07
CA LEU A 33 9.48 6.70 20.58
C LEU A 33 10.81 6.07 20.96
N GLY A 34 11.93 6.71 20.59
CA GLY A 34 13.27 6.21 20.87
C GLY A 34 13.61 4.90 20.16
N ARG A 35 13.02 4.67 18.98
CA ARG A 35 13.23 3.44 18.22
C ARG A 35 12.98 3.65 16.73
N MET A 36 13.41 2.69 15.94
CA MET A 36 13.07 2.63 14.52
C MET A 36 11.60 2.29 14.34
N VAL A 37 10.96 2.99 13.42
CA VAL A 37 9.56 2.71 13.06
C VAL A 37 9.46 2.50 11.56
N THR A 38 8.43 1.77 11.14
CA THR A 38 8.16 1.52 9.74
C THR A 38 6.89 2.25 9.31
N LYS A 39 7.03 3.08 8.29
CA LYS A 39 5.90 3.77 7.68
C LYS A 39 5.54 3.04 6.39
N TYR A 40 4.26 2.77 6.20
CA TYR A 40 3.74 2.13 5.01
C TYR A 40 3.06 3.18 4.13
N VAL A 41 3.42 3.19 2.85
CA VAL A 41 2.82 4.08 1.88
C VAL A 41 2.18 3.22 0.79
N LEU A 42 0.86 3.32 0.69
CA LEU A 42 0.10 2.62 -0.34
C LEU A 42 -0.07 3.56 -1.53
N GLU A 43 0.36 3.11 -2.70
CA GLU A 43 0.28 3.89 -3.93
C GLU A 43 -0.48 3.13 -5.00
N LYS A 44 -1.28 3.86 -5.77
CA LYS A 44 -1.92 3.33 -6.96
C LYS A 44 -1.08 3.69 -8.18
N ALA A 45 -0.69 2.69 -8.95
CA ALA A 45 0.08 2.88 -10.16
C ALA A 45 -0.86 2.91 -11.37
N GLU A 46 -0.75 3.95 -12.19
CA GLU A 46 -1.55 4.10 -13.40
C GLU A 46 -0.65 4.45 -14.56
N THR A 47 -1.08 4.07 -15.77
CA THR A 47 -0.40 4.49 -16.99
C THR A 47 -1.23 5.60 -17.63
N GLY A 48 -0.65 6.79 -17.77
CA GLY A 48 -1.31 7.92 -18.41
C GLY A 48 -1.43 7.74 -19.92
N GLU A 49 -2.22 8.62 -20.54
CA GLU A 49 -2.46 8.59 -21.99
C GLU A 49 -1.17 8.68 -22.82
N THR A 50 -0.15 9.33 -22.28
CA THR A 50 1.14 9.49 -22.95
C THR A 50 2.11 8.34 -22.67
N GLY A 51 1.66 7.29 -21.99
CA GLY A 51 2.50 6.17 -21.60
C GLY A 51 3.33 6.39 -20.36
N LYS A 52 3.18 7.54 -19.71
CA LYS A 52 3.88 7.83 -18.45
C LYS A 52 3.25 7.06 -17.30
N HIS A 53 4.12 6.51 -16.44
CA HIS A 53 3.67 5.87 -15.21
C HIS A 53 3.41 6.94 -14.16
N ILE A 54 2.21 6.93 -13.62
CA ILE A 54 1.79 7.87 -12.58
C ILE A 54 1.51 7.06 -11.33
N SER A 55 2.10 7.46 -10.20
CA SER A 55 1.82 6.85 -8.90
C SER A 55 1.10 7.87 -8.04
N THR A 56 -0.08 7.49 -7.55
CA THR A 56 -0.88 8.33 -6.68
C THR A 56 -0.87 7.73 -5.27
N ARG A 57 -0.49 8.55 -4.29
CA ARG A 57 -0.49 8.11 -2.90
C ARG A 57 -1.93 8.01 -2.40
N VAL A 58 -2.29 6.83 -1.91
CA VAL A 58 -3.64 6.54 -1.41
C VAL A 58 -3.68 6.62 0.10
N LEU A 59 -2.63 6.15 0.77
CA LEU A 59 -2.60 6.04 2.22
C LEU A 59 -1.17 6.10 2.73
N GLU A 60 -0.96 6.79 3.84
CA GLU A 60 0.26 6.73 4.63
C GLU A 60 -0.10 6.32 6.04
N THR A 61 0.54 5.30 6.55
CA THR A 61 0.21 4.78 7.88
C THR A 61 1.41 4.06 8.49
N TYR A 62 1.41 3.95 9.82
CA TYR A 62 2.39 3.15 10.55
C TYR A 62 1.85 1.77 10.89
N SER A 63 0.64 1.43 10.42
CA SER A 63 -0.02 0.16 10.71
C SER A 63 -0.30 -0.62 9.44
N MET A 64 0.26 -1.83 9.35
CA MET A 64 -0.03 -2.73 8.23
C MET A 64 -1.52 -3.11 8.18
N ALA A 65 -2.20 -3.13 9.34
CA ALA A 65 -3.63 -3.40 9.39
C ALA A 65 -4.43 -2.35 8.63
N ASP A 66 -4.00 -1.08 8.67
CA ASP A 66 -4.65 -0.01 7.91
C ASP A 66 -4.50 -0.23 6.39
N VAL A 67 -3.34 -0.72 5.97
CA VAL A 67 -3.10 -1.06 4.56
C VAL A 67 -4.06 -2.15 4.11
N VAL A 68 -4.18 -3.21 4.91
CA VAL A 68 -5.10 -4.33 4.61
C VAL A 68 -6.54 -3.84 4.54
N LYS A 69 -6.98 -3.05 5.52
CA LYS A 69 -8.34 -2.50 5.55
C LYS A 69 -8.63 -1.66 4.32
N THR A 70 -7.68 -0.83 3.92
CA THR A 70 -7.84 0.04 2.76
C THR A 70 -7.91 -0.77 1.47
N LEU A 71 -7.04 -1.75 1.29
CA LEU A 71 -7.05 -2.62 0.11
C LEU A 71 -8.34 -3.44 0.05
N ALA A 72 -8.79 -3.96 1.18
CA ALA A 72 -10.04 -4.73 1.25
C ALA A 72 -11.24 -3.86 0.87
N LYS A 73 -11.26 -2.62 1.33
CA LYS A 73 -12.32 -1.67 1.02
C LYS A 73 -12.35 -1.33 -0.47
N ILE A 74 -11.18 -1.14 -1.07
CA ILE A 74 -11.04 -0.88 -2.51
C ILE A 74 -11.54 -2.10 -3.30
N TYR A 75 -11.15 -3.30 -2.86
CA TYR A 75 -11.52 -4.54 -3.53
C TYR A 75 -13.04 -4.78 -3.51
N SER A 76 -13.69 -4.48 -2.39
CA SER A 76 -15.12 -4.69 -2.20
C SER A 76 -15.98 -3.53 -2.71
N GLY A 77 -15.38 -2.39 -2.98
CA GLY A 77 -16.10 -1.18 -3.41
C GLY A 77 -16.41 -1.05 -4.90
#